data_45aba3ac603467e08946671dc554c740
#
_entry.id   45aba3ac603467e08946671dc554c740
#
_cell.length_a   1.000
_cell.length_b   1.000
_cell.length_c   1.000
_cell.angle_alpha   90.00
_cell.angle_beta   90.00
_cell.angle_gamma   90.00
#
_symmetry.space_group_name_H-M   'P 1'
#
loop_
_entity.id
_entity.type
_entity.pdbx_description
1 polymer ?
#
loop_
_entity_poly.entity_id
_entity_poly.type
_entity_poly.pdbx_seq_one_letter_code
_entity_poly.pdbx_strand_id
1 'polypeptide(L)'
;MGKTLKRKGDKNMKKMRKIFAVLLTLAMVLGMSMTSFAAEKSATITVTGLDKDATVTYTQIIEPDTTTATGWKFTNADYAKAFTGKEDEVTAEQQQNIIWKLLKLRNPSTTMQNEPDGVVAYKAQEFAAAIGNITTSTPVNDENNQPKKAGEAGEISWSVDKAGVYVVNANSDFKEGNKAKYTYSTMAGYVSFNSYDTTTGLPTTLDNETITAKSSSIDITKENNETDKVVEVGKIVKYTVRTKIPYVNDANPIEKFEVTDKITGAEYVTTKNDEKKDILTLKVKIGTAKDVEMQVEVKDNSFTLDLTSYLENNDHANQSVVIEYNAKVTGTVV
;
A
#
# COMPACT_ATOMS: atom_id res chain seq x y z
N MET A 1 39.65 -11.31 23.52
CA MET A 1 39.42 -10.82 22.14
C MET A 1 37.92 -10.76 21.89
N GLY A 2 37.29 -9.59 22.12
CA GLY A 2 35.85 -9.38 21.94
C GLY A 2 35.58 -8.73 20.60
N LYS A 3 34.88 -9.41 19.71
CA LYS A 3 34.38 -8.84 18.46
C LYS A 3 33.04 -8.11 18.68
N THR A 4 33.07 -6.80 18.62
CA THR A 4 31.90 -5.93 18.69
C THR A 4 31.09 -6.06 17.39
N LEU A 5 29.90 -6.61 17.46
CA LEU A 5 28.92 -6.62 16.36
C LEU A 5 28.33 -5.20 16.18
N LYS A 6 28.78 -4.47 15.17
CA LYS A 6 28.18 -3.20 14.74
C LYS A 6 26.79 -3.46 14.15
N ARG A 7 25.76 -2.98 14.83
CA ARG A 7 24.37 -3.03 14.40
C ARG A 7 24.13 -2.19 13.14
N LYS A 8 23.59 -2.84 12.11
CA LYS A 8 23.22 -2.25 10.81
C LYS A 8 22.05 -1.24 10.89
N GLY A 9 21.47 -1.03 12.07
CA GLY A 9 20.32 -0.16 12.31
C GLY A 9 20.61 1.35 12.38
N ASP A 10 21.87 1.74 12.55
CA ASP A 10 22.23 3.14 12.86
C ASP A 10 22.24 4.09 11.65
N LYS A 11 22.34 3.55 10.43
CA LYS A 11 22.39 4.39 9.22
C LYS A 11 21.01 4.92 8.78
N ASN A 12 19.97 4.14 9.00
CA ASN A 12 18.60 4.56 8.65
C ASN A 12 18.02 5.56 9.65
N MET A 13 18.37 5.43 10.94
CA MET A 13 17.99 6.42 11.95
C MET A 13 18.67 7.77 11.75
N LYS A 14 19.90 7.81 11.24
CA LYS A 14 20.60 9.08 10.96
C LYS A 14 20.04 9.82 9.76
N LYS A 15 19.52 9.14 8.74
CA LYS A 15 18.81 9.77 7.62
C LYS A 15 17.45 10.31 8.04
N MET A 16 16.71 9.58 8.86
CA MET A 16 15.46 10.04 9.43
C MET A 16 15.62 11.26 10.34
N ARG A 17 16.70 11.38 11.10
CA ARG A 17 16.97 12.53 11.99
C ARG A 17 17.20 13.86 11.26
N LYS A 18 17.67 13.87 10.02
CA LYS A 18 17.92 15.10 9.26
C LYS A 18 16.64 15.75 8.72
N ILE A 19 15.62 14.98 8.42
CA ILE A 19 14.34 15.47 7.89
C ILE A 19 13.53 16.18 8.98
N PHE A 20 13.79 15.92 10.25
CA PHE A 20 13.02 16.37 11.41
C PHE A 20 13.42 17.71 11.99
N ALA A 21 14.67 18.11 11.84
CA ALA A 21 15.12 19.40 12.34
C ALA A 21 14.34 20.56 11.67
N VAL A 22 13.83 20.33 10.46
CA VAL A 22 13.16 21.36 9.65
C VAL A 22 11.68 21.54 10.05
N LEU A 23 10.98 20.47 10.44
CA LEU A 23 9.61 20.59 10.99
C LEU A 23 9.59 21.28 12.36
N LEU A 24 10.68 21.16 13.13
CA LEU A 24 10.82 21.78 14.43
C LEU A 24 11.03 23.31 14.32
N THR A 25 11.70 23.77 13.24
CA THR A 25 11.93 25.21 13.02
C THR A 25 10.66 25.96 12.62
N LEU A 26 9.68 25.28 12.04
CA LEU A 26 8.38 25.91 11.72
C LEU A 26 7.58 26.27 12.97
N ALA A 27 7.74 25.54 14.07
CA ALA A 27 7.13 25.86 15.34
C ALA A 27 7.72 27.15 15.98
N MET A 28 8.89 27.60 15.53
CA MET A 28 9.54 28.82 16.07
C MET A 28 9.12 30.12 15.36
N VAL A 29 8.42 30.04 14.24
CA VAL A 29 7.97 31.24 13.49
C VAL A 29 6.54 31.65 13.89
N LEU A 30 6.13 31.33 15.11
CA LEU A 30 4.83 31.72 15.68
C LEU A 30 4.85 33.22 16.05
N GLY A 31 4.46 34.06 15.14
CA GLY A 31 4.29 35.49 15.39
C GLY A 31 4.25 36.39 14.17
N MET A 32 4.53 35.87 12.98
CA MET A 32 4.51 36.68 11.78
C MET A 32 3.35 36.30 10.86
N SER A 33 2.53 37.29 10.52
CA SER A 33 1.46 37.15 9.53
C SER A 33 2.05 36.72 8.18
N MET A 34 1.87 35.47 7.81
CA MET A 34 2.33 34.94 6.52
C MET A 34 1.40 35.37 5.39
N THR A 35 1.46 36.63 4.98
CA THR A 35 0.63 37.16 3.87
C THR A 35 1.24 36.98 2.48
N SER A 36 2.43 36.36 2.37
CA SER A 36 3.03 36.15 1.04
C SER A 36 4.01 35.01 1.03
N PHE A 37 3.57 33.84 0.59
CA PHE A 37 4.45 32.83 0.01
C PHE A 37 4.65 33.15 -1.49
N ALA A 38 5.17 34.31 -1.79
CA ALA A 38 5.43 34.73 -3.16
C ALA A 38 6.91 34.51 -3.50
N ALA A 39 7.28 33.25 -3.70
CA ALA A 39 8.39 32.86 -4.55
C ALA A 39 8.04 31.47 -5.10
N GLU A 40 8.37 31.21 -6.34
CA GLU A 40 8.20 29.92 -6.99
C GLU A 40 8.98 28.83 -6.23
N LYS A 41 8.36 28.29 -5.20
CA LYS A 41 8.93 27.23 -4.38
C LYS A 41 8.26 25.96 -4.83
N SER A 42 8.94 25.20 -5.65
CA SER A 42 8.50 23.88 -6.03
C SER A 42 9.43 22.82 -5.46
N ALA A 43 8.87 21.71 -5.06
CA ALA A 43 9.57 20.47 -4.78
C ALA A 43 9.14 19.41 -5.77
N THR A 44 10.02 18.47 -6.03
CA THR A 44 9.70 17.28 -6.81
C THR A 44 9.39 16.12 -5.85
N ILE A 45 8.25 15.50 -6.02
CA ILE A 45 7.95 14.20 -5.42
C ILE A 45 8.24 13.14 -6.48
N THR A 46 9.03 12.13 -6.11
CA THR A 46 9.36 10.98 -6.95
C THR A 46 8.91 9.70 -6.27
N VAL A 47 8.12 8.89 -6.96
CA VAL A 47 7.78 7.52 -6.54
C VAL A 47 8.64 6.56 -7.34
N THR A 48 9.34 5.66 -6.65
CA THR A 48 10.21 4.62 -7.22
C THR A 48 9.69 3.22 -6.89
N GLY A 49 10.18 2.21 -7.59
CA GLY A 49 9.78 0.81 -7.36
C GLY A 49 8.41 0.48 -7.94
N LEU A 50 7.98 1.23 -8.93
CA LEU A 50 6.76 0.97 -9.68
C LEU A 50 6.99 -0.08 -10.77
N ASP A 51 5.93 -0.79 -11.15
CA ASP A 51 5.90 -1.58 -12.37
C ASP A 51 5.86 -0.66 -13.60
N LYS A 52 6.37 -1.14 -14.72
CA LYS A 52 6.22 -0.45 -15.99
C LYS A 52 4.74 -0.21 -16.29
N ASP A 53 4.44 0.95 -16.84
CA ASP A 53 3.10 1.43 -17.17
C ASP A 53 2.20 1.72 -15.94
N ALA A 54 2.67 1.55 -14.70
CA ALA A 54 1.94 1.97 -13.52
C ALA A 54 1.65 3.48 -13.55
N THR A 55 0.53 3.88 -12.97
CA THR A 55 0.12 5.29 -12.81
C THR A 55 0.07 5.68 -11.35
N VAL A 56 0.11 6.97 -11.06
CA VAL A 56 0.09 7.51 -9.70
C VAL A 56 -1.00 8.56 -9.56
N THR A 57 -1.70 8.50 -8.43
CA THR A 57 -2.59 9.56 -7.95
C THR A 57 -2.14 10.04 -6.58
N TYR A 58 -2.38 11.31 -6.26
CA TYR A 58 -2.01 11.88 -4.97
C TYR A 58 -3.07 12.83 -4.43
N THR A 59 -2.98 13.14 -3.14
CA THR A 59 -3.78 14.16 -2.48
C THR A 59 -2.97 14.75 -1.34
N GLN A 60 -2.86 16.08 -1.27
CA GLN A 60 -2.29 16.75 -0.11
C GLN A 60 -3.31 16.73 1.03
N ILE A 61 -2.96 16.15 2.15
CA ILE A 61 -3.86 16.02 3.30
C ILE A 61 -3.56 16.99 4.44
N ILE A 62 -2.31 17.45 4.53
CA ILE A 62 -1.87 18.44 5.54
C ILE A 62 -1.08 19.53 4.84
N GLU A 63 -1.38 20.79 5.18
CA GLU A 63 -0.69 21.98 4.69
C GLU A 63 -0.29 22.90 5.85
N PRO A 64 0.66 23.83 5.66
CA PRO A 64 1.03 24.81 6.67
C PRO A 64 -0.12 25.75 7.01
N ASP A 65 -0.28 26.02 8.31
CA ASP A 65 -1.20 27.05 8.81
C ASP A 65 -0.69 27.62 10.12
N THR A 66 -0.16 28.82 10.07
CA THR A 66 0.42 29.53 11.23
C THR A 66 -0.60 29.97 12.27
N THR A 67 -1.89 29.89 11.97
CA THR A 67 -2.95 30.24 12.93
C THR A 67 -3.26 29.10 13.89
N THR A 68 -2.71 27.90 13.63
CA THR A 68 -2.92 26.71 14.45
C THR A 68 -1.78 26.46 15.45
N ALA A 69 -2.07 25.75 16.52
CA ALA A 69 -1.07 25.44 17.54
C ALA A 69 0.09 24.57 17.04
N THR A 70 -0.16 23.72 16.04
CA THR A 70 0.85 22.86 15.42
C THR A 70 1.61 23.53 14.27
N GLY A 71 1.14 24.67 13.78
CA GLY A 71 1.61 25.27 12.51
C GLY A 71 1.08 24.57 11.26
N TRP A 72 0.16 23.62 11.39
CA TRP A 72 -0.37 22.78 10.33
C TRP A 72 -1.87 22.57 10.48
N LYS A 73 -2.56 22.33 9.35
CA LYS A 73 -3.97 21.93 9.34
C LYS A 73 -4.21 20.84 8.30
N PHE A 74 -5.30 20.12 8.43
CA PHE A 74 -5.81 19.30 7.33
C PHE A 74 -6.34 20.17 6.20
N THR A 75 -6.06 19.81 4.96
CA THR A 75 -6.58 20.52 3.77
C THR A 75 -8.09 20.32 3.63
N ASN A 76 -8.60 19.20 4.14
CA ASN A 76 -10.02 18.88 4.29
C ASN A 76 -10.21 18.15 5.63
N ALA A 77 -11.20 18.59 6.43
CA ALA A 77 -11.52 17.99 7.73
C ALA A 77 -11.87 16.49 7.62
N ASP A 78 -12.39 16.04 6.49
CA ASP A 78 -12.73 14.64 6.27
C ASP A 78 -11.50 13.71 6.30
N TYR A 79 -10.31 14.19 5.95
CA TYR A 79 -9.08 13.39 6.06
C TYR A 79 -8.74 13.05 7.52
N ALA A 80 -9.14 13.89 8.47
CA ALA A 80 -8.95 13.61 9.89
C ALA A 80 -9.78 12.41 10.37
N LYS A 81 -10.93 12.13 9.73
CA LYS A 81 -11.78 10.97 10.07
C LYS A 81 -11.04 9.65 9.90
N ALA A 82 -10.21 9.53 8.87
CA ALA A 82 -9.39 8.34 8.62
C ALA A 82 -8.48 7.98 9.83
N PHE A 83 -8.09 8.97 10.62
CA PHE A 83 -7.22 8.78 11.80
C PHE A 83 -8.01 8.49 13.08
N THR A 84 -9.32 8.67 13.10
CA THR A 84 -10.16 8.40 14.27
C THR A 84 -10.89 7.07 14.20
N GLY A 85 -11.01 6.51 13.01
CA GLY A 85 -11.86 5.35 12.74
C GLY A 85 -13.35 5.60 12.97
N LYS A 86 -13.78 6.87 12.95
CA LYS A 86 -15.17 7.30 13.17
C LYS A 86 -15.68 8.08 11.98
N GLU A 87 -16.94 7.92 11.68
CA GLU A 87 -17.63 8.68 10.64
C GLU A 87 -18.06 10.08 11.11
N ASP A 88 -18.07 10.30 12.42
CA ASP A 88 -18.47 11.57 13.04
C ASP A 88 -17.53 12.73 12.64
N GLU A 89 -18.05 13.93 12.72
CA GLU A 89 -17.28 15.15 12.49
C GLU A 89 -16.12 15.26 13.50
N VAL A 90 -14.90 15.52 12.99
CA VAL A 90 -13.70 15.70 13.80
C VAL A 90 -13.50 17.17 14.08
N THR A 91 -13.60 17.57 15.36
CA THR A 91 -13.45 18.97 15.78
C THR A 91 -12.05 19.53 15.48
N ALA A 92 -11.90 20.86 15.41
CA ALA A 92 -10.60 21.50 15.17
C ALA A 92 -9.56 21.09 16.22
N GLU A 93 -9.94 20.94 17.49
CA GLU A 93 -9.06 20.47 18.57
C GLU A 93 -8.61 19.03 18.33
N GLN A 94 -9.52 18.14 17.96
CA GLN A 94 -9.20 16.76 17.62
C GLN A 94 -8.26 16.67 16.41
N GLN A 95 -8.47 17.49 15.38
CA GLN A 95 -7.57 17.58 14.23
C GLN A 95 -6.17 18.00 14.66
N GLN A 96 -6.02 19.00 15.53
CA GLN A 96 -4.73 19.41 16.07
C GLN A 96 -4.08 18.28 16.89
N ASN A 97 -4.84 17.54 17.70
CA ASN A 97 -4.34 16.39 18.44
C ASN A 97 -3.84 15.27 17.51
N ILE A 98 -4.51 15.02 16.39
CA ILE A 98 -4.04 14.08 15.38
C ILE A 98 -2.71 14.56 14.80
N ILE A 99 -2.60 15.83 14.42
CA ILE A 99 -1.38 16.41 13.86
C ILE A 99 -0.23 16.31 14.87
N TRP A 100 -0.46 16.61 16.17
CA TRP A 100 0.56 16.40 17.22
C TRP A 100 1.07 14.97 17.25
N LYS A 101 0.19 13.97 17.19
CA LYS A 101 0.57 12.54 17.15
C LYS A 101 1.37 12.19 15.90
N LEU A 102 1.04 12.78 14.74
CA LEU A 102 1.80 12.60 13.49
C LEU A 102 3.18 13.24 13.58
N LEU A 103 3.28 14.45 14.11
CA LEU A 103 4.55 15.11 14.37
C LEU A 103 5.41 14.28 15.33
N LYS A 104 4.81 13.72 16.39
CA LYS A 104 5.49 12.87 17.37
C LYS A 104 5.93 11.53 16.80
N LEU A 105 5.14 10.93 15.88
CA LEU A 105 5.53 9.72 15.16
C LEU A 105 6.87 9.93 14.43
N ARG A 106 7.04 11.09 13.86
CA ARG A 106 8.25 11.44 13.16
C ARG A 106 9.39 11.82 14.08
N ASN A 107 9.13 12.39 15.23
CA ASN A 107 10.14 12.89 16.18
C ASN A 107 9.86 12.42 17.61
N PRO A 108 9.95 11.12 17.89
CA PRO A 108 9.50 10.55 19.17
C PRO A 108 10.29 11.03 20.39
N SER A 109 11.51 11.50 20.18
CA SER A 109 12.43 11.89 21.28
C SER A 109 12.41 13.37 21.61
N THR A 110 11.70 14.19 20.83
CA THR A 110 11.74 15.65 20.98
C THR A 110 10.40 16.15 21.48
N THR A 111 10.42 17.00 22.52
CA THR A 111 9.25 17.80 22.90
C THR A 111 9.21 19.02 22.01
N MET A 112 8.12 19.19 21.30
CA MET A 112 7.90 20.32 20.40
C MET A 112 7.37 21.51 21.20
N GLN A 113 7.64 22.72 20.71
CA GLN A 113 7.07 23.92 21.31
C GLN A 113 5.54 23.86 21.27
N ASN A 114 4.88 24.19 22.36
CA ASN A 114 3.42 24.11 22.55
C ASN A 114 2.83 22.68 22.42
N GLU A 115 3.64 21.63 22.45
CA GLU A 115 3.14 20.26 22.49
C GLU A 115 2.37 20.03 23.80
N PRO A 116 1.12 19.57 23.76
CA PRO A 116 0.37 19.21 24.96
C PRO A 116 1.05 18.05 25.71
N ASP A 117 0.92 18.06 27.03
CA ASP A 117 1.42 16.95 27.86
C ASP A 117 0.75 15.63 27.48
N GLY A 118 1.53 14.55 27.45
CA GLY A 118 1.02 13.20 27.24
C GLY A 118 0.69 12.84 25.78
N VAL A 119 1.15 13.62 24.80
CA VAL A 119 1.00 13.24 23.38
C VAL A 119 1.76 11.94 23.10
N VAL A 120 1.02 10.91 22.70
CA VAL A 120 1.54 9.60 22.27
C VAL A 120 1.51 9.53 20.75
N ALA A 121 2.66 9.23 20.13
CA ALA A 121 2.77 9.07 18.69
C ALA A 121 1.87 7.94 18.17
N TYR A 122 1.37 8.09 16.94
CA TYR A 122 0.84 6.93 16.21
C TYR A 122 1.91 5.86 16.03
N LYS A 123 1.49 4.61 16.04
CA LYS A 123 2.35 3.53 15.53
C LYS A 123 2.36 3.59 14.01
N ALA A 124 3.46 3.10 13.40
CA ALA A 124 3.58 3.09 11.95
C ALA A 124 2.43 2.32 11.25
N GLN A 125 1.93 1.25 11.88
CA GLN A 125 0.80 0.47 11.38
C GLN A 125 -0.52 1.24 11.45
N GLU A 126 -0.77 1.97 12.55
CA GLU A 126 -1.96 2.80 12.71
C GLU A 126 -1.99 3.92 11.66
N PHE A 127 -0.83 4.55 11.42
CA PHE A 127 -0.68 5.55 10.36
C PHE A 127 -0.94 4.96 8.97
N ALA A 128 -0.35 3.80 8.67
CA ALA A 128 -0.53 3.13 7.38
C ALA A 128 -2.00 2.73 7.14
N ALA A 129 -2.70 2.25 8.18
CA ALA A 129 -4.12 1.93 8.10
C ALA A 129 -4.96 3.19 7.86
N ALA A 130 -4.66 4.30 8.56
CA ALA A 130 -5.39 5.55 8.39
C ALA A 130 -5.25 6.10 6.96
N ILE A 131 -4.02 6.19 6.42
CA ILE A 131 -3.82 6.71 5.05
C ILE A 131 -4.40 5.78 4.00
N GLY A 132 -4.51 4.46 4.27
CA GLY A 132 -5.15 3.49 3.39
C GLY A 132 -6.63 3.77 3.12
N ASN A 133 -7.30 4.49 4.04
CA ASN A 133 -8.70 4.91 3.91
C ASN A 133 -8.86 6.30 3.26
N ILE A 134 -7.79 6.89 2.75
CA ILE A 134 -7.84 8.21 2.10
C ILE A 134 -7.82 8.04 0.59
N THR A 135 -8.91 8.46 -0.05
CA THR A 135 -9.00 8.49 -1.50
C THR A 135 -8.11 9.57 -2.08
N THR A 136 -7.28 9.21 -3.04
CA THR A 136 -6.45 10.15 -3.80
C THR A 136 -7.16 10.54 -5.09
N SER A 137 -7.23 11.86 -5.38
CA SER A 137 -8.07 12.39 -6.45
C SER A 137 -7.30 13.04 -7.59
N THR A 138 -6.04 13.41 -7.38
CA THR A 138 -5.26 14.14 -8.38
C THR A 138 -4.33 13.19 -9.12
N PRO A 139 -4.56 12.91 -10.42
CA PRO A 139 -3.65 12.12 -11.21
C PRO A 139 -2.35 12.88 -11.46
N VAL A 140 -1.23 12.17 -11.47
CA VAL A 140 0.02 12.69 -12.02
C VAL A 140 -0.05 12.56 -13.53
N ASN A 141 -0.09 13.69 -14.23
CA ASN A 141 -0.23 13.73 -15.67
C ASN A 141 1.11 14.02 -16.37
N ASP A 142 1.20 13.62 -17.62
CA ASP A 142 2.25 14.02 -18.56
C ASP A 142 1.96 15.42 -19.17
N GLU A 143 2.80 15.86 -20.09
CA GLU A 143 2.69 17.15 -20.80
C GLU A 143 1.42 17.25 -21.67
N ASN A 144 0.80 16.13 -22.03
CA ASN A 144 -0.43 16.06 -22.82
C ASN A 144 -1.68 15.92 -21.93
N ASN A 145 -1.54 16.14 -20.62
CA ASN A 145 -2.61 15.98 -19.62
C ASN A 145 -3.23 14.57 -19.59
N GLN A 146 -2.42 13.54 -19.87
CA GLN A 146 -2.80 12.15 -19.74
C GLN A 146 -2.11 11.54 -18.49
N PRO A 147 -2.68 10.52 -17.84
CA PRO A 147 -2.03 9.85 -16.72
C PRO A 147 -0.60 9.42 -17.09
N LYS A 148 0.38 9.98 -16.39
CA LYS A 148 1.79 9.68 -16.60
C LYS A 148 2.07 8.23 -16.21
N LYS A 149 2.71 7.50 -17.10
CA LYS A 149 3.06 6.10 -16.90
C LYS A 149 4.51 5.95 -16.47
N ALA A 150 4.76 5.02 -15.54
CA ALA A 150 6.12 4.63 -15.19
C ALA A 150 6.84 3.99 -16.38
N GLY A 151 8.06 4.42 -16.63
CA GLY A 151 8.95 3.81 -17.64
C GLY A 151 9.64 2.55 -17.13
N GLU A 152 10.65 2.09 -17.87
CA GLU A 152 11.47 0.91 -17.49
C GLU A 152 12.21 1.11 -16.15
N ALA A 153 12.50 2.35 -15.75
CA ALA A 153 13.11 2.65 -14.47
C ALA A 153 12.16 2.49 -13.28
N GLY A 154 10.85 2.33 -13.52
CA GLY A 154 9.84 2.18 -12.49
C GLY A 154 9.67 3.44 -11.65
N GLU A 155 9.70 4.62 -12.28
CA GLU A 155 9.66 5.91 -11.58
C GLU A 155 8.62 6.85 -12.19
N ILE A 156 7.96 7.63 -11.32
CA ILE A 156 7.10 8.76 -11.70
C ILE A 156 7.46 9.95 -10.79
N SER A 157 7.67 11.11 -11.40
CA SER A 157 7.93 12.36 -10.69
C SER A 157 6.98 13.46 -11.13
N TRP A 158 6.61 14.33 -10.18
CA TRP A 158 5.83 15.54 -10.41
C TRP A 158 6.24 16.65 -9.47
N SER A 159 5.88 17.89 -9.80
CA SER A 159 6.17 19.06 -8.98
C SER A 159 4.97 19.40 -8.09
N VAL A 160 5.25 19.86 -6.87
CA VAL A 160 4.29 20.43 -5.91
C VAL A 160 4.84 21.78 -5.41
N ASP A 161 3.95 22.70 -5.09
CA ASP A 161 4.27 24.08 -4.68
C ASP A 161 4.10 24.34 -3.18
N LYS A 162 3.68 23.33 -2.42
CA LYS A 162 3.40 23.45 -0.99
C LYS A 162 4.14 22.39 -0.18
N ALA A 163 4.59 22.81 1.01
CA ALA A 163 5.01 21.87 2.05
C ALA A 163 3.80 21.11 2.59
N GLY A 164 4.00 19.91 3.12
CA GLY A 164 2.94 19.15 3.77
C GLY A 164 3.04 17.65 3.61
N VAL A 165 1.95 16.99 3.92
CA VAL A 165 1.81 15.54 3.80
C VAL A 165 0.96 15.23 2.57
N TYR A 166 1.50 14.39 1.73
CA TYR A 166 0.87 13.89 0.51
C TYR A 166 0.62 12.40 0.63
N VAL A 167 -0.64 11.99 0.54
CA VAL A 167 -1.01 10.58 0.37
C VAL A 167 -0.91 10.26 -1.11
N VAL A 168 -0.33 9.10 -1.41
CA VAL A 168 0.00 8.68 -2.77
C VAL A 168 -0.44 7.25 -2.97
N ASN A 169 -1.19 6.99 -4.03
CA ASN A 169 -1.55 5.66 -4.48
C ASN A 169 -0.95 5.39 -5.86
N ALA A 170 -0.56 4.15 -6.08
CA ALA A 170 -0.10 3.69 -7.39
C ALA A 170 -1.00 2.56 -7.88
N ASN A 171 -1.16 2.48 -9.19
CA ASN A 171 -1.99 1.51 -9.87
C ASN A 171 -1.21 0.85 -11.00
N SER A 172 -1.23 -0.49 -11.07
CA SER A 172 -0.71 -1.21 -12.23
C SER A 172 -1.64 -1.03 -13.43
N ASP A 173 -1.07 -0.98 -14.65
CA ASP A 173 -1.88 -0.91 -15.87
C ASP A 173 -2.63 -2.23 -16.09
N PHE A 174 -3.95 -2.19 -15.95
CA PHE A 174 -4.83 -3.29 -16.30
C PHE A 174 -5.20 -3.19 -17.78
N LYS A 175 -4.56 -3.95 -18.63
CA LYS A 175 -5.06 -4.18 -19.99
C LYS A 175 -6.16 -5.23 -19.92
N GLU A 176 -7.20 -5.06 -20.72
CA GLU A 176 -8.30 -6.02 -20.87
C GLU A 176 -7.74 -7.43 -21.10
N GLY A 177 -8.14 -8.38 -20.26
CA GLY A 177 -7.60 -9.75 -20.24
C GLY A 177 -6.29 -9.95 -19.47
N ASN A 178 -5.61 -8.90 -19.04
CA ASN A 178 -4.44 -8.99 -18.18
C ASN A 178 -4.83 -8.83 -16.72
N LYS A 179 -4.33 -9.73 -15.89
CA LYS A 179 -4.43 -9.62 -14.44
C LYS A 179 -3.43 -8.59 -13.94
N ALA A 180 -3.77 -7.82 -12.91
CA ALA A 180 -2.82 -6.94 -12.26
C ALA A 180 -1.61 -7.76 -11.82
N LYS A 181 -0.43 -7.31 -12.23
CA LYS A 181 0.82 -7.96 -11.85
C LYS A 181 1.23 -7.57 -10.43
N TYR A 182 0.91 -6.35 -10.03
CA TYR A 182 1.23 -5.82 -8.71
C TYR A 182 0.04 -5.05 -8.11
N THR A 183 -0.05 -5.08 -6.78
CA THR A 183 -0.81 -4.13 -5.99
C THR A 183 0.14 -3.32 -5.14
N TYR A 184 -0.20 -2.06 -4.85
CA TYR A 184 0.63 -1.15 -4.08
C TYR A 184 -0.08 -0.75 -2.80
N SER A 185 0.63 -0.80 -1.68
CA SER A 185 0.14 -0.20 -0.45
C SER A 185 0.10 1.33 -0.60
N THR A 186 -0.91 1.97 -0.01
CA THR A 186 -0.97 3.43 0.08
C THR A 186 0.30 3.97 0.74
N MET A 187 0.84 5.03 0.19
CA MET A 187 2.08 5.67 0.59
C MET A 187 1.85 7.08 1.11
N ALA A 188 2.80 7.62 1.82
CA ALA A 188 2.82 9.04 2.17
C ALA A 188 4.20 9.64 1.92
N GLY A 189 4.19 10.84 1.33
CA GLY A 189 5.36 11.69 1.16
C GLY A 189 5.25 12.94 2.02
N TYR A 190 6.40 13.50 2.38
CA TYR A 190 6.49 14.67 3.24
C TYR A 190 7.40 15.70 2.61
N VAL A 191 6.81 16.70 2.00
CA VAL A 191 7.54 17.86 1.48
C VAL A 191 7.76 18.83 2.62
N SER A 192 9.02 19.05 2.98
CA SER A 192 9.43 19.95 4.06
C SER A 192 10.00 21.25 3.54
N PHE A 193 10.07 22.25 4.42
CA PHE A 193 10.84 23.45 4.15
C PHE A 193 12.34 23.15 4.34
N ASN A 194 13.17 23.61 3.41
CA ASN A 194 14.60 23.35 3.44
C ASN A 194 15.41 24.56 3.97
N SER A 195 15.14 25.74 3.48
CA SER A 195 15.88 26.94 3.86
C SER A 195 14.97 28.09 4.22
N TYR A 196 15.53 29.04 4.99
CA TYR A 196 14.81 30.19 5.50
C TYR A 196 15.60 31.46 5.21
N ASP A 197 14.89 32.53 4.89
CA ASP A 197 15.46 33.88 4.82
C ASP A 197 15.91 34.31 6.22
N THR A 198 17.15 34.71 6.36
CA THR A 198 17.75 35.04 7.67
C THR A 198 17.22 36.34 8.27
N THR A 199 16.59 37.20 7.47
CA THR A 199 16.04 38.50 7.90
C THR A 199 14.59 38.37 8.31
N THR A 200 13.82 37.64 7.52
CA THR A 200 12.37 37.50 7.72
C THR A 200 11.97 36.23 8.47
N GLY A 201 12.86 35.22 8.52
CA GLY A 201 12.56 33.90 9.06
C GLY A 201 11.60 33.08 8.21
N LEU A 202 11.25 33.58 7.01
CA LEU A 202 10.30 32.87 6.12
C LEU A 202 11.01 31.76 5.32
N PRO A 203 10.31 30.65 5.07
CA PRO A 203 10.87 29.56 4.24
C PRO A 203 11.16 30.06 2.83
N THR A 204 12.31 29.67 2.26
CA THR A 204 12.75 30.07 0.92
C THR A 204 12.73 28.94 -0.09
N THR A 205 12.88 27.70 0.33
CA THR A 205 12.85 26.52 -0.56
C THR A 205 12.12 25.35 0.08
N LEU A 206 11.72 24.39 -0.76
CA LEU A 206 11.15 23.11 -0.36
C LEU A 206 12.15 21.98 -0.63
N ASP A 207 12.10 20.93 0.17
CA ASP A 207 12.86 19.70 -0.06
C ASP A 207 12.12 18.78 -1.03
N ASN A 208 12.87 18.20 -1.96
CA ASN A 208 12.36 17.11 -2.77
C ASN A 208 12.12 15.85 -1.92
N GLU A 209 11.11 15.09 -2.28
CA GLU A 209 10.74 13.84 -1.59
C GLU A 209 10.83 12.64 -2.52
N THR A 210 11.37 11.54 -2.01
CA THR A 210 11.39 10.26 -2.72
C THR A 210 10.68 9.20 -1.89
N ILE A 211 9.66 8.62 -2.48
CA ILE A 211 8.81 7.57 -1.90
C ILE A 211 9.15 6.26 -2.61
N THR A 212 9.46 5.22 -1.85
CA THR A 212 9.63 3.88 -2.41
C THR A 212 8.33 3.11 -2.28
N ALA A 213 7.77 2.71 -3.42
CA ALA A 213 6.54 1.93 -3.48
C ALA A 213 6.72 0.57 -2.81
N LYS A 214 5.74 0.18 -2.00
CA LYS A 214 5.63 -1.16 -1.44
C LYS A 214 4.64 -1.93 -2.30
N SER A 215 5.16 -2.78 -3.17
CA SER A 215 4.36 -3.61 -4.06
C SER A 215 4.26 -5.04 -3.55
N SER A 216 3.19 -5.71 -3.96
CA SER A 216 3.01 -7.15 -3.85
C SER A 216 2.67 -7.72 -5.21
N SER A 217 3.43 -8.74 -5.66
CA SER A 217 3.08 -9.43 -6.90
C SER A 217 1.89 -10.37 -6.67
N ILE A 218 1.00 -10.43 -7.67
CA ILE A 218 -0.14 -11.36 -7.71
C ILE A 218 0.21 -12.47 -8.69
N ASP A 219 1.35 -13.12 -8.45
CA ASP A 219 1.74 -14.26 -9.27
C ASP A 219 0.92 -15.49 -8.87
N ILE A 220 0.55 -16.29 -9.86
CA ILE A 220 -0.04 -17.60 -9.64
C ILE A 220 0.86 -18.67 -10.25
N THR A 221 1.21 -19.66 -9.45
CA THR A 221 1.99 -20.83 -9.89
C THR A 221 1.19 -22.10 -9.65
N LYS A 222 1.36 -23.08 -10.52
CA LYS A 222 0.77 -24.42 -10.40
C LYS A 222 1.86 -25.45 -10.61
N GLU A 223 1.97 -26.38 -9.71
CA GLU A 223 2.91 -27.49 -9.75
C GLU A 223 2.21 -28.79 -9.33
N ASN A 224 2.78 -29.90 -9.69
CA ASN A 224 2.35 -31.20 -9.24
C ASN A 224 3.48 -31.90 -8.45
N ASN A 225 3.14 -32.96 -7.72
CA ASN A 225 4.07 -33.69 -6.87
C ASN A 225 4.88 -34.75 -7.63
N GLU A 226 4.76 -34.85 -8.95
CA GLU A 226 5.47 -35.83 -9.75
C GLU A 226 6.87 -35.35 -10.09
N THR A 227 7.84 -36.20 -9.90
CA THR A 227 9.24 -35.97 -10.29
C THR A 227 9.54 -36.46 -11.71
N ASP A 228 8.75 -37.41 -12.20
CA ASP A 228 8.91 -38.00 -13.52
C ASP A 228 8.07 -37.25 -14.56
N LYS A 229 8.64 -37.10 -15.76
CA LYS A 229 7.96 -36.42 -16.88
C LYS A 229 6.86 -37.27 -17.52
N VAL A 230 6.82 -38.58 -17.22
CA VAL A 230 5.81 -39.50 -17.73
C VAL A 230 4.99 -40.05 -16.56
N VAL A 231 3.69 -39.86 -16.67
CA VAL A 231 2.73 -40.31 -15.65
C VAL A 231 1.77 -41.30 -16.25
N GLU A 232 1.57 -42.45 -15.63
CA GLU A 232 0.67 -43.49 -16.10
C GLU A 232 -0.80 -43.05 -16.04
N VAL A 233 -1.58 -43.49 -17.07
CA VAL A 233 -3.04 -43.29 -17.06
C VAL A 233 -3.65 -44.03 -15.87
N GLY A 234 -4.55 -43.34 -15.18
CA GLY A 234 -5.20 -43.82 -13.95
C GLY A 234 -4.50 -43.44 -12.66
N LYS A 235 -3.26 -42.91 -12.72
CA LYS A 235 -2.55 -42.41 -11.55
C LYS A 235 -3.23 -41.15 -10.98
N ILE A 236 -3.31 -41.06 -9.65
CA ILE A 236 -3.76 -39.86 -8.96
C ILE A 236 -2.55 -38.98 -8.69
N VAL A 237 -2.61 -37.74 -9.17
CA VAL A 237 -1.56 -36.73 -9.04
C VAL A 237 -2.10 -35.61 -8.16
N LYS A 238 -1.29 -35.18 -7.20
CA LYS A 238 -1.59 -34.01 -6.35
C LYS A 238 -1.06 -32.75 -7.02
N TYR A 239 -1.93 -31.77 -7.15
CA TYR A 239 -1.59 -30.43 -7.62
C TYR A 239 -1.55 -29.44 -6.46
N THR A 240 -0.65 -28.47 -6.56
CA THR A 240 -0.52 -27.36 -5.64
C THR A 240 -0.53 -26.06 -6.43
N VAL A 241 -1.50 -25.19 -6.15
CA VAL A 241 -1.58 -23.83 -6.68
C VAL A 241 -1.17 -22.85 -5.58
N ARG A 242 -0.33 -21.89 -5.93
CA ARG A 242 0.17 -20.87 -5.00
C ARG A 242 -0.08 -19.47 -5.56
N THR A 243 -0.59 -18.59 -4.72
CA THR A 243 -0.75 -17.15 -5.01
C THR A 243 -0.69 -16.36 -3.68
N LYS A 244 -1.07 -15.09 -3.71
CA LYS A 244 -1.18 -14.22 -2.53
C LYS A 244 -2.47 -13.44 -2.56
N ILE A 245 -2.99 -13.10 -1.39
CA ILE A 245 -4.10 -12.16 -1.26
C ILE A 245 -3.60 -10.76 -1.66
N PRO A 246 -4.23 -10.09 -2.64
CA PRO A 246 -3.83 -8.75 -3.04
C PRO A 246 -4.14 -7.72 -1.94
N TYR A 247 -3.41 -6.60 -1.96
CA TYR A 247 -3.78 -5.40 -1.19
C TYR A 247 -4.80 -4.60 -1.98
N VAL A 248 -5.85 -4.15 -1.31
CA VAL A 248 -6.95 -3.35 -1.91
C VAL A 248 -6.91 -1.93 -1.34
N ASN A 249 -7.10 -0.93 -2.20
CA ASN A 249 -7.33 0.45 -1.79
C ASN A 249 -8.29 1.13 -2.78
N ASP A 250 -8.75 2.34 -2.44
CA ASP A 250 -9.71 3.08 -3.27
C ASP A 250 -9.18 3.41 -4.67
N ALA A 251 -7.86 3.57 -4.82
CA ALA A 251 -7.25 3.82 -6.14
C ALA A 251 -7.16 2.55 -6.98
N ASN A 252 -7.24 1.38 -6.34
CA ASN A 252 -7.16 0.06 -6.98
C ASN A 252 -8.19 -0.88 -6.34
N PRO A 253 -9.48 -0.62 -6.55
CA PRO A 253 -10.54 -1.47 -6.02
C PRO A 253 -10.48 -2.84 -6.70
N ILE A 254 -10.45 -3.90 -5.89
CA ILE A 254 -10.58 -5.27 -6.35
C ILE A 254 -11.92 -5.79 -5.82
N GLU A 255 -12.87 -5.95 -6.71
CA GLU A 255 -14.23 -6.40 -6.36
C GLU A 255 -14.30 -7.91 -6.19
N LYS A 256 -13.42 -8.64 -6.87
CA LYS A 256 -13.38 -10.10 -6.86
C LYS A 256 -11.96 -10.62 -6.81
N PHE A 257 -11.75 -11.65 -6.01
CA PHE A 257 -10.54 -12.44 -5.98
C PHE A 257 -10.89 -13.92 -6.11
N GLU A 258 -10.77 -14.45 -7.32
CA GLU A 258 -11.13 -15.81 -7.69
C GLU A 258 -9.92 -16.54 -8.27
N VAL A 259 -9.77 -17.82 -7.92
CA VAL A 259 -8.80 -18.72 -8.51
C VAL A 259 -9.55 -19.72 -9.39
N THR A 260 -9.36 -19.61 -10.71
CA THR A 260 -9.93 -20.56 -11.68
C THR A 260 -8.85 -21.50 -12.17
N ASP A 261 -9.12 -22.78 -12.19
CA ASP A 261 -8.25 -23.82 -12.75
C ASP A 261 -8.99 -24.67 -13.77
N LYS A 262 -8.27 -25.07 -14.82
CA LYS A 262 -8.72 -26.00 -15.84
C LYS A 262 -7.59 -26.98 -16.16
N ILE A 263 -7.93 -28.26 -16.21
CA ILE A 263 -6.97 -29.31 -16.54
C ILE A 263 -7.34 -30.02 -17.83
N THR A 264 -6.32 -30.53 -18.52
CA THR A 264 -6.44 -31.38 -19.73
C THR A 264 -5.61 -32.64 -19.54
N GLY A 265 -6.07 -33.78 -20.06
CA GLY A 265 -5.40 -35.06 -19.87
C GLY A 265 -5.54 -35.68 -18.49
N ALA A 266 -6.33 -35.04 -17.62
CA ALA A 266 -6.69 -35.53 -16.29
C ALA A 266 -8.09 -35.06 -15.92
N GLU A 267 -8.71 -35.70 -14.93
CA GLU A 267 -10.00 -35.34 -14.33
C GLU A 267 -9.83 -35.10 -12.85
N TYR A 268 -10.51 -34.10 -12.30
CA TYR A 268 -10.51 -33.87 -10.85
C TYR A 268 -11.10 -35.05 -10.10
N VAL A 269 -10.53 -35.40 -8.94
CA VAL A 269 -11.09 -36.41 -8.06
C VAL A 269 -12.26 -35.79 -7.28
N THR A 270 -13.47 -36.04 -7.76
CA THR A 270 -14.70 -35.43 -7.23
C THR A 270 -15.57 -36.44 -6.47
N THR A 271 -16.49 -35.90 -5.68
CA THR A 271 -17.66 -36.63 -5.11
C THR A 271 -18.92 -36.02 -5.71
N LYS A 272 -20.03 -36.81 -5.67
CA LYS A 272 -21.33 -36.29 -6.10
C LYS A 272 -22.06 -35.72 -4.86
N ASN A 273 -22.62 -34.52 -5.02
CA ASN A 273 -23.57 -33.99 -4.03
C ASN A 273 -25.00 -34.52 -4.27
N ASP A 274 -25.96 -34.10 -3.45
CA ASP A 274 -27.37 -34.49 -3.55
C ASP A 274 -28.03 -34.12 -4.89
N GLU A 275 -27.52 -33.05 -5.55
CA GLU A 275 -27.95 -32.61 -6.87
C GLU A 275 -27.22 -33.35 -8.01
N LYS A 276 -26.42 -34.36 -7.70
CA LYS A 276 -25.56 -35.13 -8.63
C LYS A 276 -24.48 -34.31 -9.34
N LYS A 277 -24.12 -33.14 -8.82
CA LYS A 277 -23.03 -32.33 -9.30
C LYS A 277 -21.68 -32.87 -8.83
N ASP A 278 -20.65 -32.68 -9.64
CA ASP A 278 -19.28 -33.01 -9.27
C ASP A 278 -18.70 -31.96 -8.33
N ILE A 279 -18.36 -32.38 -7.12
CA ILE A 279 -17.80 -31.52 -6.07
C ILE A 279 -16.35 -31.92 -5.81
N LEU A 280 -15.45 -30.96 -5.98
CA LEU A 280 -14.03 -31.08 -5.63
C LEU A 280 -13.80 -30.50 -4.22
N THR A 281 -13.17 -31.28 -3.37
CA THR A 281 -12.69 -30.78 -2.08
C THR A 281 -11.27 -30.25 -2.24
N LEU A 282 -11.09 -28.96 -2.00
CA LEU A 282 -9.82 -28.25 -2.00
C LEU A 282 -9.30 -28.12 -0.56
N LYS A 283 -8.01 -28.36 -0.37
CA LYS A 283 -7.33 -28.05 0.88
C LYS A 283 -6.67 -26.67 0.73
N VAL A 284 -7.19 -25.67 1.44
CA VAL A 284 -6.77 -24.26 1.31
C VAL A 284 -6.07 -23.80 2.58
N LYS A 285 -4.91 -23.15 2.41
CA LYS A 285 -4.15 -22.53 3.49
C LYS A 285 -3.88 -21.08 3.16
N ILE A 286 -4.18 -20.17 4.10
CA ILE A 286 -3.92 -18.73 3.98
C ILE A 286 -2.96 -18.31 5.08
N GLY A 287 -1.82 -17.74 4.69
CA GLY A 287 -0.76 -17.32 5.60
C GLY A 287 -0.26 -18.47 6.49
N THR A 288 -0.32 -18.24 7.80
CA THR A 288 0.07 -19.23 8.83
C THR A 288 -1.10 -19.97 9.44
N ALA A 289 -2.34 -19.72 8.95
CA ALA A 289 -3.55 -20.39 9.45
C ALA A 289 -3.51 -21.90 9.19
N LYS A 290 -4.36 -22.64 9.92
CA LYS A 290 -4.58 -24.06 9.63
C LYS A 290 -5.24 -24.23 8.27
N ASP A 291 -4.97 -25.37 7.63
CA ASP A 291 -5.64 -25.76 6.39
C ASP A 291 -7.15 -25.86 6.61
N VAL A 292 -7.92 -25.38 5.65
CA VAL A 292 -9.39 -25.44 5.62
C VAL A 292 -9.80 -26.19 4.37
N GLU A 293 -10.81 -27.06 4.51
CA GLU A 293 -11.43 -27.71 3.37
C GLU A 293 -12.50 -26.79 2.78
N MET A 294 -12.40 -26.52 1.48
CA MET A 294 -13.37 -25.75 0.69
C MET A 294 -13.90 -26.61 -0.43
N GLN A 295 -15.21 -26.56 -0.68
CA GLN A 295 -15.84 -27.31 -1.73
C GLN A 295 -16.22 -26.43 -2.89
N VAL A 296 -15.91 -26.88 -4.11
CA VAL A 296 -16.21 -26.19 -5.37
C VAL A 296 -16.88 -27.13 -6.35
N GLU A 297 -17.82 -26.62 -7.13
CA GLU A 297 -18.42 -27.38 -8.24
C GLU A 297 -17.42 -27.45 -9.40
N VAL A 298 -17.25 -28.64 -9.98
CA VAL A 298 -16.47 -28.85 -11.20
C VAL A 298 -17.43 -28.88 -12.40
N LYS A 299 -17.15 -28.02 -13.36
CA LYS A 299 -17.89 -27.96 -14.62
C LYS A 299 -16.93 -27.85 -15.80
N ASP A 300 -17.14 -28.64 -16.85
CA ASP A 300 -16.29 -28.61 -18.06
C ASP A 300 -14.79 -28.78 -17.76
N ASN A 301 -14.48 -29.66 -16.80
CA ASN A 301 -13.14 -29.94 -16.29
C ASN A 301 -12.42 -28.67 -15.78
N SER A 302 -13.17 -27.78 -15.14
CA SER A 302 -12.71 -26.52 -14.53
C SER A 302 -13.43 -26.30 -13.23
N PHE A 303 -12.78 -25.58 -12.29
CA PHE A 303 -13.41 -25.05 -11.09
C PHE A 303 -13.02 -23.58 -10.89
N THR A 304 -13.82 -22.87 -10.09
CA THR A 304 -13.51 -21.52 -9.58
C THR A 304 -13.66 -21.53 -8.08
N LEU A 305 -12.62 -21.10 -7.37
CA LEU A 305 -12.60 -20.87 -5.93
C LEU A 305 -12.69 -19.37 -5.69
N ASP A 306 -13.77 -18.94 -5.03
CA ASP A 306 -13.95 -17.55 -4.61
C ASP A 306 -13.26 -17.31 -3.26
N LEU A 307 -12.35 -16.35 -3.23
CA LEU A 307 -11.60 -15.89 -2.05
C LEU A 307 -11.86 -14.41 -1.77
N THR A 308 -12.91 -13.83 -2.35
CA THR A 308 -13.23 -12.39 -2.24
C THR A 308 -13.39 -11.93 -0.79
N SER A 309 -13.96 -12.76 0.08
CA SER A 309 -14.10 -12.43 1.51
C SER A 309 -12.78 -12.17 2.24
N TYR A 310 -11.66 -12.65 1.73
CA TYR A 310 -10.33 -12.41 2.30
C TYR A 310 -9.72 -11.05 1.92
N LEU A 311 -10.42 -10.26 1.10
CA LEU A 311 -10.03 -8.88 0.77
C LEU A 311 -10.45 -7.86 1.83
N GLU A 312 -11.40 -8.23 2.69
CA GLU A 312 -11.99 -7.32 3.67
C GLU A 312 -10.93 -6.72 4.60
N ASN A 313 -10.98 -5.40 4.77
CA ASN A 313 -10.12 -4.61 5.65
C ASN A 313 -8.60 -4.82 5.43
N ASN A 314 -8.20 -5.49 4.35
CA ASN A 314 -6.80 -5.89 4.11
C ASN A 314 -6.18 -6.76 5.23
N ASP A 315 -6.99 -7.41 6.07
CA ASP A 315 -6.50 -8.23 7.20
C ASP A 315 -5.61 -9.40 6.74
N HIS A 316 -5.85 -9.87 5.52
CA HIS A 316 -5.09 -10.95 4.88
C HIS A 316 -4.16 -10.47 3.75
N ALA A 317 -4.06 -9.16 3.50
CA ALA A 317 -3.26 -8.63 2.40
C ALA A 317 -1.81 -9.16 2.44
N ASN A 318 -1.31 -9.56 1.27
CA ASN A 318 0.02 -10.13 1.06
C ASN A 318 0.27 -11.52 1.69
N GLN A 319 -0.72 -12.11 2.35
CA GLN A 319 -0.59 -13.48 2.85
C GLN A 319 -0.58 -14.48 1.68
N SER A 320 0.23 -15.53 1.85
CA SER A 320 0.28 -16.62 0.87
C SER A 320 -1.02 -17.42 0.87
N VAL A 321 -1.45 -17.82 -0.32
CA VAL A 321 -2.55 -18.77 -0.53
C VAL A 321 -1.96 -20.03 -1.14
N VAL A 322 -2.21 -21.18 -0.54
CA VAL A 322 -1.83 -22.51 -1.04
C VAL A 322 -3.09 -23.32 -1.19
N ILE A 323 -3.36 -23.82 -2.39
CA ILE A 323 -4.53 -24.64 -2.72
C ILE A 323 -4.04 -25.99 -3.21
N GLU A 324 -4.47 -27.07 -2.56
CA GLU A 324 -4.10 -28.43 -2.93
C GLU A 324 -5.34 -29.24 -3.31
N TYR A 325 -5.20 -30.04 -4.35
CA TYR A 325 -6.25 -30.97 -4.82
C TYR A 325 -5.64 -32.15 -5.58
N ASN A 326 -6.46 -33.16 -5.85
CA ASN A 326 -6.07 -34.36 -6.58
C ASN A 326 -6.77 -34.43 -7.94
N ALA A 327 -6.05 -34.93 -8.93
CA ALA A 327 -6.62 -35.27 -10.23
C ALA A 327 -6.11 -36.63 -10.70
N LYS A 328 -6.95 -37.37 -11.45
CA LYS A 328 -6.64 -38.66 -12.04
C LYS A 328 -6.26 -38.48 -13.51
N VAL A 329 -5.13 -38.99 -13.90
CA VAL A 329 -4.65 -38.95 -15.31
C VAL A 329 -5.55 -39.80 -16.20
N THR A 330 -6.09 -39.23 -17.25
CA THR A 330 -7.02 -39.90 -18.19
C THR A 330 -6.48 -40.07 -19.59
N GLY A 331 -5.41 -39.37 -19.96
CA GLY A 331 -4.82 -39.45 -21.30
C GLY A 331 -3.44 -38.82 -21.38
N THR A 332 -2.85 -38.91 -22.55
CA THR A 332 -1.55 -38.29 -22.84
C THR A 332 -1.72 -36.77 -22.88
N VAL A 333 -0.97 -36.06 -22.05
CA VAL A 333 -0.81 -34.61 -22.20
C VAL A 333 0.21 -34.40 -23.31
N VAL A 334 -0.22 -33.83 -24.41
CA VAL A 334 0.66 -33.45 -25.53
C VAL A 334 1.20 -32.05 -25.29
#